data_48ed8fcddb106f15e51fe7cf3da48b4d
#
_entry.id   48ed8fcddb106f15e51fe7cf3da48b4d
#
_cell.length_a   1.000
_cell.length_b   1.000
_cell.length_c   1.000
_cell.angle_alpha   90.00
_cell.angle_beta   90.00
_cell.angle_gamma   90.00
#
_symmetry.space_group_name_H-M   'P 1'
#
loop_
_entity.id
_entity.type
_entity.pdbx_description
1 polymer ?
#
loop_
_entity_poly.entity_id
_entity_poly.type
_entity_poly.pdbx_seq_one_letter_code
_entity_poly.pdbx_strand_id
1 'polypeptide(L)'
;MPRKGTAHTRALLHILTRGDILAIVRTDVPMTSALCEETILKLMDTYPFLRTEVLTTTAFGRPVRTLTAGEGDRKVIYSAAHHANEWITTPLILKFIEELAEAVQNQGRLYGVEARNIVRAATIYTVPMVDPDGVDLVTGAIEIGTLQYAAAQRLSDNYPQIPFPEGWKANLLGVDLNLQYPAGWLRAREIKFSQGYTRPGPRDYVGRAPLNQRESIALADFTQEIDPALVLAYHTQGKVIYWQFQDYAVPGARALGEEFARLSGYELSDTPYESSFAGYKDWFIQKFRRPGYTIEAGSGQNPLPIEQFPEIYRDNLGILVTAALGLPH
;
A
#
# COMPACT_ATOMS: atom_id res chain seq x y z
N MET A 1 64.58 41.29 -14.80
CA MET A 1 63.94 40.61 -13.61
C MET A 1 62.45 40.76 -13.70
N PRO A 2 61.72 39.70 -13.83
CA PRO A 2 60.31 39.68 -13.40
C PRO A 2 60.06 38.54 -12.42
N ARG A 3 59.21 38.82 -11.44
CA ARG A 3 58.89 37.97 -10.30
C ARG A 3 57.93 36.87 -10.71
N LYS A 4 58.20 35.66 -10.20
CA LYS A 4 57.33 34.47 -10.29
C LYS A 4 56.12 34.67 -9.40
N GLY A 5 54.91 34.57 -9.98
CA GLY A 5 53.66 34.42 -9.24
C GLY A 5 53.33 32.94 -9.07
N THR A 6 53.29 32.50 -7.83
CA THR A 6 52.87 31.16 -7.44
C THR A 6 51.35 31.06 -7.47
N ALA A 7 50.82 30.23 -8.37
CA ALA A 7 49.42 29.84 -8.39
C ALA A 7 49.07 28.91 -7.22
N HIS A 8 48.31 29.39 -6.27
CA HIS A 8 47.71 28.58 -5.22
C HIS A 8 46.46 27.88 -5.80
N THR A 9 46.61 26.61 -6.11
CA THR A 9 45.48 25.73 -6.39
C THR A 9 44.75 25.47 -5.06
N ARG A 10 43.66 26.19 -4.82
CA ARG A 10 42.71 25.87 -3.74
C ARG A 10 41.91 24.64 -4.17
N ALA A 11 42.27 23.49 -3.65
CA ALA A 11 41.38 22.32 -3.62
C ALA A 11 40.16 22.67 -2.76
N LEU A 12 39.01 22.85 -3.40
CA LEU A 12 37.72 22.91 -2.72
C LEU A 12 37.42 21.50 -2.20
N LEU A 13 37.76 21.25 -0.95
CA LEU A 13 37.24 20.12 -0.20
C LEU A 13 35.75 20.39 0.04
N HIS A 14 34.88 19.78 -0.73
CA HIS A 14 33.48 19.75 -0.40
C HIS A 14 33.35 18.93 0.88
N ILE A 15 33.20 19.61 1.98
CA ILE A 15 32.70 19.03 3.23
C ILE A 15 31.27 18.69 2.93
N LEU A 16 30.97 17.40 2.70
CA LEU A 16 29.62 16.86 2.73
C LEU A 16 29.05 17.18 4.12
N THR A 17 28.22 18.20 4.18
CA THR A 17 27.42 18.46 5.37
C THR A 17 26.53 17.24 5.61
N ARG A 18 26.43 16.79 6.86
CA ARG A 18 25.49 15.78 7.33
C ARG A 18 24.08 16.19 6.90
N GLY A 19 23.58 15.72 5.77
CA GLY A 19 22.28 16.13 5.28
C GLY A 19 21.79 15.47 3.99
N ASP A 20 22.65 14.85 3.20
CA ASP A 20 22.23 14.18 1.97
C ASP A 20 22.33 12.66 2.12
N ILE A 21 21.51 12.08 3.00
CA ILE A 21 21.14 10.67 2.84
C ILE A 21 20.27 10.65 1.61
N LEU A 22 20.76 10.10 0.50
CA LEU A 22 19.95 9.85 -0.70
C LEU A 22 18.72 9.07 -0.26
N ALA A 23 17.52 9.56 -0.61
CA ALA A 23 16.28 8.89 -0.27
C ALA A 23 16.36 7.41 -0.65
N ILE A 24 16.06 6.53 0.30
CA ILE A 24 16.11 5.08 0.10
C ILE A 24 14.92 4.65 -0.77
N VAL A 25 13.75 5.23 -0.50
CA VAL A 25 12.53 4.93 -1.24
C VAL A 25 12.51 5.69 -2.56
N ARG A 26 12.58 4.95 -3.66
CA ARG A 26 12.46 5.51 -5.01
C ARG A 26 11.01 5.89 -5.28
N THR A 27 10.81 7.14 -5.67
CA THR A 27 9.49 7.72 -5.96
C THR A 27 9.40 8.28 -7.38
N ASP A 28 10.32 7.88 -8.22
CA ASP A 28 10.53 8.33 -9.60
C ASP A 28 10.50 7.20 -10.62
N VAL A 29 10.27 5.97 -10.17
CA VAL A 29 10.20 4.77 -11.02
C VAL A 29 9.07 3.84 -10.55
N PRO A 30 8.55 2.97 -11.43
CA PRO A 30 7.62 1.92 -11.00
C PRO A 30 8.21 1.03 -9.92
N MET A 31 7.41 0.75 -8.88
CA MET A 31 7.83 -0.07 -7.75
C MET A 31 7.58 -1.56 -8.07
N THR A 32 8.62 -2.28 -8.46
CA THR A 32 8.58 -3.74 -8.63
C THR A 32 8.69 -4.47 -7.30
N SER A 33 8.37 -5.76 -7.27
CA SER A 33 8.54 -6.58 -6.05
C SER A 33 10.00 -6.64 -5.59
N ALA A 34 10.94 -6.74 -6.52
CA ALA A 34 12.38 -6.75 -6.22
C ALA A 34 12.85 -5.41 -5.62
N LEU A 35 12.39 -4.29 -6.18
CA LEU A 35 12.71 -2.96 -5.66
C LEU A 35 12.08 -2.72 -4.27
N CYS A 36 10.85 -3.21 -4.05
CA CYS A 36 10.20 -3.16 -2.74
C CYS A 36 11.01 -3.93 -1.68
N GLU A 37 11.43 -5.15 -1.99
CA GLU A 37 12.25 -5.99 -1.10
C GLU A 37 13.59 -5.31 -0.79
N GLU A 38 14.31 -4.83 -1.81
CA GLU A 38 15.58 -4.10 -1.65
C GLU A 38 15.38 -2.85 -0.76
N THR A 39 14.30 -2.11 -0.98
CA THR A 39 13.97 -0.91 -0.21
C THR A 39 13.73 -1.24 1.25
N ILE A 40 12.94 -2.28 1.55
CA ILE A 40 12.69 -2.71 2.94
C ILE A 40 13.99 -3.10 3.63
N LEU A 41 14.85 -3.89 2.98
CA LEU A 41 16.14 -4.30 3.55
C LEU A 41 17.07 -3.12 3.81
N LYS A 42 17.14 -2.14 2.89
CA LYS A 42 17.91 -0.90 3.09
C LYS A 42 17.38 -0.05 4.24
N LEU A 43 16.04 0.07 4.36
CA LEU A 43 15.43 0.76 5.50
C LEU A 43 15.77 0.09 6.82
N MET A 44 15.75 -1.24 6.87
CA MET A 44 16.15 -2.02 8.06
C MET A 44 17.61 -1.82 8.45
N ASP A 45 18.51 -1.78 7.46
CA ASP A 45 19.94 -1.54 7.68
C ASP A 45 20.20 -0.10 8.19
N THR A 46 19.50 0.87 7.63
CA THR A 46 19.64 2.29 7.98
C THR A 46 18.99 2.64 9.32
N TYR A 47 17.86 2.01 9.64
CA TYR A 47 17.05 2.26 10.83
C TYR A 47 16.81 0.96 11.62
N PRO A 48 17.76 0.50 12.46
CA PRO A 48 17.71 -0.81 13.11
C PRO A 48 16.55 -1.03 14.09
N PHE A 49 15.79 0.00 14.42
CA PHE A 49 14.57 -0.11 15.23
C PHE A 49 13.32 -0.52 14.43
N LEU A 50 13.39 -0.50 13.10
CA LEU A 50 12.36 -1.07 12.24
C LEU A 50 12.41 -2.60 12.34
N ARG A 51 11.28 -3.25 12.09
CA ARG A 51 11.17 -4.72 12.07
C ARG A 51 10.48 -5.17 10.79
N THR A 52 10.80 -6.36 10.33
CA THR A 52 10.20 -6.96 9.14
C THR A 52 10.00 -8.45 9.34
N GLU A 53 8.97 -9.00 8.73
CA GLU A 53 8.74 -10.44 8.64
C GLU A 53 8.12 -10.81 7.29
N VAL A 54 8.25 -12.05 6.88
CA VAL A 54 7.60 -12.60 5.70
C VAL A 54 6.29 -13.26 6.12
N LEU A 55 5.16 -12.70 5.72
CA LEU A 55 3.85 -13.26 6.01
C LEU A 55 3.58 -14.53 5.21
N THR A 56 3.96 -14.52 3.95
CA THR A 56 3.84 -15.67 3.04
C THR A 56 4.73 -15.49 1.82
N THR A 57 4.82 -16.55 1.04
CA THR A 57 5.40 -16.56 -0.30
C THR A 57 4.29 -16.84 -1.32
N THR A 58 4.21 -16.04 -2.37
CA THR A 58 3.21 -16.22 -3.44
C THR A 58 3.38 -17.56 -4.17
N ALA A 59 2.45 -17.86 -5.07
CA ALA A 59 2.54 -19.05 -5.93
C ALA A 59 3.79 -19.07 -6.83
N PHE A 60 4.38 -17.90 -7.10
CA PHE A 60 5.57 -17.76 -7.96
C PHE A 60 6.84 -17.39 -7.18
N GLY A 61 6.82 -17.56 -5.86
CA GLY A 61 8.01 -17.48 -5.02
C GLY A 61 8.37 -16.09 -4.51
N ARG A 62 7.53 -15.05 -4.68
CA ARG A 62 7.78 -13.70 -4.18
C ARG A 62 7.29 -13.55 -2.74
N PRO A 63 8.06 -12.93 -1.84
CA PRO A 63 7.63 -12.72 -0.47
C PRO A 63 6.57 -11.60 -0.39
N VAL A 64 5.55 -11.81 0.43
CA VAL A 64 4.67 -10.75 0.96
C VAL A 64 5.20 -10.41 2.35
N ARG A 65 5.68 -9.17 2.51
CA ARG A 65 6.46 -8.78 3.68
C ARG A 65 5.80 -7.62 4.43
N THR A 66 6.01 -7.61 5.74
CA THR A 66 5.69 -6.45 6.58
C THR A 66 6.90 -5.52 6.71
N LEU A 67 6.63 -4.27 7.07
CA LEU A 67 7.61 -3.35 7.65
C LEU A 67 6.94 -2.63 8.81
N THR A 68 7.53 -2.71 10.00
CA THR A 68 6.91 -2.27 11.25
C THR A 68 7.72 -1.19 11.93
N ALA A 69 7.07 -0.11 12.34
CA ALA A 69 7.65 0.99 13.11
C ALA A 69 6.87 1.22 14.41
N GLY A 70 7.60 1.53 15.50
CA GLY A 70 7.01 1.83 16.80
C GLY A 70 6.77 0.61 17.70
N GLU A 71 6.38 0.90 18.96
CA GLU A 71 6.19 -0.09 20.04
C GLU A 71 5.02 0.29 20.95
N GLY A 72 4.20 1.27 20.53
CA GLY A 72 3.04 1.71 21.31
C GLY A 72 1.90 0.69 21.30
N ASP A 73 1.03 0.79 22.29
CA ASP A 73 -0.09 -0.15 22.51
C ASP A 73 -1.16 -0.06 21.40
N ARG A 74 -1.30 1.10 20.77
CA ARG A 74 -2.24 1.25 19.64
C ARG A 74 -1.64 0.62 18.39
N LYS A 75 -2.18 -0.53 17.99
CA LYS A 75 -1.75 -1.24 16.79
C LYS A 75 -2.59 -0.81 15.60
N VAL A 76 -1.95 -0.50 14.46
CA VAL A 76 -2.61 -0.16 13.21
C VAL A 76 -1.96 -0.91 12.04
N ILE A 77 -2.74 -1.28 11.03
CA ILE A 77 -2.22 -1.93 9.81
C ILE A 77 -2.52 -1.05 8.60
N TYR A 78 -1.48 -0.77 7.81
CA TYR A 78 -1.59 -0.11 6.51
C TYR A 78 -1.16 -1.08 5.42
N SER A 79 -2.03 -1.36 4.48
CA SER A 79 -1.75 -2.24 3.34
C SER A 79 -1.84 -1.49 2.02
N ALA A 80 -1.06 -1.91 1.04
CA ALA A 80 -1.03 -1.32 -0.29
C ALA A 80 -0.90 -2.40 -1.37
N ALA A 81 -1.16 -2.03 -2.61
CA ALA A 81 -1.08 -2.89 -3.78
C ALA A 81 -1.76 -4.25 -3.59
N HIS A 82 -3.02 -4.23 -3.11
CA HIS A 82 -3.94 -5.38 -3.24
C HIS A 82 -4.24 -5.67 -4.71
N HIS A 83 -4.20 -4.63 -5.53
CA HIS A 83 -4.33 -4.72 -6.98
C HIS A 83 -3.01 -4.37 -7.65
N ALA A 84 -2.67 -5.17 -8.65
CA ALA A 84 -1.40 -5.10 -9.37
C ALA A 84 -1.11 -3.74 -10.02
N ASN A 85 -2.10 -3.13 -10.68
CA ASN A 85 -1.95 -1.85 -11.36
C ASN A 85 -2.09 -0.61 -10.45
N GLU A 86 -2.15 -0.86 -9.13
CA GLU A 86 -2.18 0.19 -8.10
C GLU A 86 -0.85 0.26 -7.33
N TRP A 87 0.25 -0.17 -7.97
CA TRP A 87 1.60 -0.28 -7.40
C TRP A 87 2.14 1.03 -6.81
N ILE A 88 1.65 2.20 -7.25
CA ILE A 88 2.05 3.51 -6.73
C ILE A 88 1.73 3.68 -5.23
N THR A 89 0.83 2.87 -4.70
CA THR A 89 0.49 2.85 -3.27
C THR A 89 1.58 2.20 -2.41
N THR A 90 2.46 1.38 -2.98
CA THR A 90 3.60 0.77 -2.29
C THR A 90 4.64 1.83 -1.87
N PRO A 91 5.19 2.66 -2.78
CA PRO A 91 6.12 3.72 -2.37
C PRO A 91 5.47 4.76 -1.44
N LEU A 92 4.15 4.95 -1.48
CA LEU A 92 3.44 5.83 -0.55
C LEU A 92 3.65 5.40 0.91
N ILE A 93 3.41 4.12 1.20
CA ILE A 93 3.57 3.58 2.56
C ILE A 93 5.05 3.48 2.95
N LEU A 94 5.91 3.05 2.04
CA LEU A 94 7.35 2.95 2.30
C LEU A 94 7.97 4.32 2.59
N LYS A 95 7.59 5.35 1.83
CA LYS A 95 8.08 6.73 2.03
C LYS A 95 7.64 7.29 3.38
N PHE A 96 6.41 7.00 3.79
CA PHE A 96 5.94 7.37 5.13
C PHE A 96 6.80 6.73 6.24
N ILE A 97 7.14 5.44 6.12
CA ILE A 97 7.99 4.76 7.11
C ILE A 97 9.42 5.33 7.08
N GLU A 98 9.98 5.63 5.89
CA GLU A 98 11.29 6.26 5.75
C GLU A 98 11.33 7.61 6.48
N GLU A 99 10.38 8.52 6.19
CA GLU A 99 10.35 9.85 6.82
C GLU A 99 10.08 9.79 8.32
N LEU A 100 9.21 8.85 8.76
CA LEU A 100 8.99 8.62 10.18
C LEU A 100 10.29 8.14 10.87
N ALA A 101 10.98 7.18 10.28
CA ALA A 101 12.20 6.62 10.83
C ALA A 101 13.33 7.66 10.87
N GLU A 102 13.52 8.44 9.81
CA GLU A 102 14.45 9.55 9.76
C GLU A 102 14.12 10.60 10.84
N ALA A 103 12.87 10.99 10.96
CA ALA A 103 12.44 11.97 11.97
C ALA A 103 12.63 11.43 13.40
N VAL A 104 12.42 10.14 13.66
CA VAL A 104 12.70 9.50 14.96
C VAL A 104 14.21 9.57 15.28
N GLN A 105 15.05 9.21 14.32
CA GLN A 105 16.51 9.22 14.46
C GLN A 105 17.04 10.63 14.74
N ASN A 106 16.54 11.62 14.01
CA ASN A 106 16.98 13.01 14.09
C ASN A 106 16.24 13.83 15.18
N GLN A 107 15.38 13.21 15.99
CA GLN A 107 14.55 13.87 17.01
C GLN A 107 13.67 14.98 16.42
N GLY A 108 13.20 14.76 15.20
CA GLY A 108 12.43 15.70 14.40
C GLY A 108 10.93 15.49 14.55
N ARG A 109 10.20 16.16 13.65
CA ARG A 109 8.74 16.11 13.57
C ARG A 109 8.31 15.55 12.22
N LEU A 110 7.19 14.83 12.21
CA LEU A 110 6.51 14.42 11.00
C LEU A 110 5.08 14.97 11.06
N TYR A 111 4.66 15.66 10.01
CA TYR A 111 3.36 16.32 9.94
C TYR A 111 3.02 17.15 11.19
N GLY A 112 3.99 17.92 11.70
CA GLY A 112 3.81 18.76 12.89
C GLY A 112 3.84 18.03 14.24
N VAL A 113 3.90 16.70 14.28
CA VAL A 113 3.99 15.88 15.50
C VAL A 113 5.43 15.43 15.73
N GLU A 114 5.88 15.42 16.98
CA GLU A 114 7.18 14.82 17.32
C GLU A 114 7.17 13.33 16.97
N ALA A 115 8.09 12.90 16.08
CA ALA A 115 8.10 11.55 15.55
C ALA A 115 8.20 10.47 16.64
N ARG A 116 8.96 10.75 17.71
CA ARG A 116 9.05 9.85 18.87
C ARG A 116 7.71 9.64 19.59
N ASN A 117 6.82 10.62 19.58
CA ASN A 117 5.51 10.48 20.17
C ASN A 117 4.63 9.57 19.31
N ILE A 118 4.77 9.60 17.98
CA ILE A 118 4.05 8.70 17.08
C ILE A 118 4.43 7.23 17.37
N VAL A 119 5.73 6.91 17.39
CA VAL A 119 6.21 5.52 17.58
C VAL A 119 6.05 5.01 19.01
N ARG A 120 5.89 5.91 20.01
CA ARG A 120 5.53 5.54 21.38
C ARG A 120 4.03 5.31 21.58
N ALA A 121 3.20 6.04 20.86
CA ALA A 121 1.75 5.91 20.93
C ALA A 121 1.24 4.71 20.14
N ALA A 122 1.87 4.41 19.01
CA ALA A 122 1.41 3.37 18.09
C ALA A 122 2.52 2.39 17.67
N THR A 123 2.10 1.16 17.39
CA THR A 123 2.83 0.21 16.56
C THR A 123 2.17 0.19 15.18
N ILE A 124 2.90 0.67 14.19
CA ILE A 124 2.44 0.78 12.80
C ILE A 124 2.98 -0.40 12.02
N TYR A 125 2.12 -1.33 11.67
CA TYR A 125 2.42 -2.44 10.78
C TYR A 125 2.05 -2.03 9.36
N THR A 126 2.97 -2.22 8.42
CA THR A 126 2.68 -2.02 7.01
C THR A 126 2.84 -3.32 6.24
N VAL A 127 2.00 -3.53 5.22
CA VAL A 127 2.15 -4.56 4.19
C VAL A 127 2.23 -3.81 2.86
N PRO A 128 3.44 -3.38 2.45
CA PRO A 128 3.60 -2.43 1.35
C PRO A 128 3.18 -2.95 -0.02
N MET A 129 3.20 -4.28 -0.20
CA MET A 129 2.82 -4.91 -1.47
C MET A 129 2.15 -6.24 -1.20
N VAL A 130 0.81 -6.28 -1.32
CA VAL A 130 0.02 -7.50 -1.08
C VAL A 130 0.08 -8.43 -2.29
N ASP A 131 0.13 -7.89 -3.52
CA ASP A 131 0.18 -8.64 -4.77
C ASP A 131 1.50 -8.43 -5.54
N PRO A 132 2.63 -8.98 -5.09
CA PRO A 132 3.91 -8.78 -5.77
C PRO A 132 3.99 -9.44 -7.15
N ASP A 133 3.28 -10.55 -7.38
CA ASP A 133 3.28 -11.23 -8.66
C ASP A 133 2.56 -10.41 -9.75
N GLY A 134 1.38 -9.90 -9.42
CA GLY A 134 0.61 -9.05 -10.33
C GLY A 134 1.30 -7.71 -10.60
N VAL A 135 1.88 -7.10 -9.56
CA VAL A 135 2.68 -5.86 -9.70
C VAL A 135 3.83 -6.05 -10.68
N ASP A 136 4.56 -7.15 -10.59
CA ASP A 136 5.67 -7.44 -11.50
C ASP A 136 5.21 -7.65 -12.96
N LEU A 137 4.00 -8.17 -13.18
CA LEU A 137 3.42 -8.25 -14.51
C LEU A 137 3.14 -6.85 -15.08
N VAL A 138 2.47 -5.99 -14.30
CA VAL A 138 2.07 -4.64 -14.76
C VAL A 138 3.26 -3.71 -14.93
N THR A 139 4.25 -3.82 -14.06
CA THR A 139 5.47 -2.98 -14.12
C THR A 139 6.50 -3.48 -15.15
N GLY A 140 6.25 -4.61 -15.80
CA GLY A 140 7.15 -5.20 -16.81
C GLY A 140 8.34 -5.98 -16.22
N ALA A 141 8.39 -6.19 -14.91
CA ALA A 141 9.42 -7.02 -14.28
C ALA A 141 9.27 -8.51 -14.65
N ILE A 142 8.06 -8.96 -15.01
CA ILE A 142 7.83 -10.23 -15.70
C ILE A 142 7.96 -9.96 -17.20
N GLU A 143 9.07 -10.41 -17.79
CA GLU A 143 9.40 -10.16 -19.18
C GLU A 143 8.48 -10.91 -20.16
N ILE A 144 8.21 -10.28 -21.31
CA ILE A 144 7.52 -10.88 -22.44
C ILE A 144 8.29 -12.14 -22.89
N GLY A 145 7.56 -13.23 -23.13
CA GLY A 145 8.15 -14.51 -23.53
C GLY A 145 8.42 -15.47 -22.38
N THR A 146 8.29 -15.03 -21.12
CA THR A 146 8.34 -15.95 -19.97
C THR A 146 7.07 -16.79 -19.86
N LEU A 147 7.16 -17.93 -19.18
CA LEU A 147 5.99 -18.80 -18.95
C LEU A 147 4.92 -18.08 -18.10
N GLN A 148 5.33 -17.25 -17.15
CA GLN A 148 4.43 -16.46 -16.31
C GLN A 148 3.65 -15.44 -17.15
N TYR A 149 4.37 -14.67 -18.00
CA TYR A 149 3.73 -13.71 -18.92
C TYR A 149 2.72 -14.39 -19.84
N ALA A 150 3.14 -15.49 -20.49
CA ALA A 150 2.28 -16.25 -21.39
C ALA A 150 1.07 -16.87 -20.67
N ALA A 151 1.20 -17.26 -19.40
CA ALA A 151 0.08 -17.74 -18.59
C ALA A 151 -0.93 -16.64 -18.30
N ALA A 152 -0.46 -15.45 -17.86
CA ALA A 152 -1.31 -14.29 -17.63
C ALA A 152 -2.01 -13.83 -18.92
N GLN A 153 -1.30 -13.80 -20.04
CA GLN A 153 -1.87 -13.42 -21.33
C GLN A 153 -3.02 -14.35 -21.74
N ARG A 154 -2.85 -15.69 -21.58
CA ARG A 154 -3.94 -16.64 -21.85
C ARG A 154 -5.18 -16.43 -20.97
N LEU A 155 -5.00 -15.97 -19.72
CA LEU A 155 -6.13 -15.61 -18.87
C LEU A 155 -6.79 -14.31 -19.36
N SER A 156 -5.99 -13.34 -19.81
CA SER A 156 -6.46 -12.07 -20.36
C SER A 156 -7.25 -12.26 -21.67
N ASP A 157 -6.91 -13.25 -22.48
CA ASP A 157 -7.62 -13.56 -23.75
C ASP A 157 -9.12 -13.83 -23.54
N ASN A 158 -9.53 -14.20 -22.31
CA ASN A 158 -10.95 -14.34 -21.95
C ASN A 158 -11.67 -13.01 -21.75
N TYR A 159 -10.94 -11.90 -21.68
CA TYR A 159 -11.43 -10.56 -21.36
C TYR A 159 -10.77 -9.50 -22.28
N PRO A 160 -10.98 -9.61 -23.61
CA PRO A 160 -10.26 -8.79 -24.59
C PRO A 160 -10.56 -7.27 -24.50
N GLN A 161 -11.60 -6.91 -23.75
CA GLN A 161 -11.93 -5.51 -23.50
C GLN A 161 -11.05 -4.87 -22.40
N ILE A 162 -10.26 -5.67 -21.66
CA ILE A 162 -9.36 -5.18 -20.60
C ILE A 162 -7.95 -5.09 -21.19
N PRO A 163 -7.32 -3.89 -21.18
CA PRO A 163 -5.94 -3.73 -21.66
C PRO A 163 -4.98 -4.66 -20.90
N PHE A 164 -4.07 -5.30 -21.63
CA PHE A 164 -3.06 -6.19 -21.06
C PHE A 164 -1.65 -5.70 -21.37
N PRO A 165 -0.75 -5.60 -20.36
CA PRO A 165 -0.96 -5.93 -18.94
C PRO A 165 -1.51 -4.79 -18.07
N GLU A 166 -1.70 -3.57 -18.57
CA GLU A 166 -1.99 -2.34 -17.80
C GLU A 166 -3.31 -2.44 -17.00
N GLY A 167 -4.31 -3.15 -17.54
CA GLY A 167 -5.60 -3.36 -16.90
C GLY A 167 -5.61 -4.47 -15.85
N TRP A 168 -4.47 -5.13 -15.59
CA TRP A 168 -4.38 -6.27 -14.70
C TRP A 168 -4.41 -5.83 -13.23
N LYS A 169 -5.43 -6.25 -12.49
CA LYS A 169 -5.63 -6.00 -11.05
C LYS A 169 -5.39 -7.24 -10.17
N ALA A 170 -5.62 -8.41 -10.74
CA ALA A 170 -5.57 -9.69 -10.05
C ALA A 170 -4.14 -10.13 -9.69
N ASN A 171 -4.02 -11.15 -8.83
CA ASN A 171 -2.76 -11.86 -8.73
C ASN A 171 -2.46 -12.65 -10.03
N LEU A 172 -1.28 -13.25 -10.14
CA LEU A 172 -0.88 -13.92 -11.38
C LEU A 172 -1.67 -15.22 -11.67
N LEU A 173 -2.48 -15.68 -10.70
CA LEU A 173 -3.45 -16.78 -10.90
C LEU A 173 -4.80 -16.27 -11.41
N GLY A 174 -4.95 -14.96 -11.66
CA GLY A 174 -6.17 -14.35 -12.17
C GLY A 174 -7.28 -14.23 -11.14
N VAL A 175 -6.95 -14.10 -9.86
CA VAL A 175 -7.91 -13.89 -8.76
C VAL A 175 -7.73 -12.50 -8.19
N ASP A 176 -8.81 -11.75 -8.05
CA ASP A 176 -8.82 -10.44 -7.41
C ASP A 176 -8.69 -10.59 -5.89
N LEU A 177 -7.54 -10.18 -5.34
CA LEU A 177 -7.22 -10.38 -3.94
C LEU A 177 -8.12 -9.56 -2.98
N ASN A 178 -8.67 -8.44 -3.44
CA ASN A 178 -9.60 -7.64 -2.64
C ASN A 178 -11.06 -8.12 -2.77
N LEU A 179 -11.29 -9.27 -3.40
CA LEU A 179 -12.57 -9.99 -3.43
C LEU A 179 -12.47 -11.36 -2.73
N GLN A 180 -11.48 -11.53 -1.85
CA GLN A 180 -11.19 -12.82 -1.21
C GLN A 180 -11.67 -12.91 0.24
N TYR A 181 -12.13 -11.82 0.84
CA TYR A 181 -12.46 -11.82 2.27
C TYR A 181 -13.91 -12.24 2.53
N PRO A 182 -14.21 -12.95 3.66
CA PRO A 182 -15.54 -13.52 3.91
C PRO A 182 -16.58 -12.49 4.41
N ALA A 183 -16.60 -11.29 3.81
CA ALA A 183 -17.55 -10.23 4.07
C ALA A 183 -18.58 -10.18 2.93
N GLY A 184 -19.60 -11.03 2.99
CA GLY A 184 -20.58 -11.13 1.92
C GLY A 184 -20.03 -11.73 0.61
N TRP A 185 -19.04 -12.62 0.67
CA TRP A 185 -18.35 -13.18 -0.49
C TRP A 185 -19.31 -13.83 -1.52
N LEU A 186 -20.34 -14.55 -1.07
CA LEU A 186 -21.33 -15.11 -1.98
C LEU A 186 -22.06 -14.03 -2.78
N ARG A 187 -22.33 -12.89 -2.14
CA ARG A 187 -22.94 -11.75 -2.82
C ARG A 187 -22.00 -11.09 -3.81
N ALA A 188 -20.73 -10.92 -3.45
CA ALA A 188 -19.69 -10.47 -4.39
C ALA A 188 -19.63 -11.38 -5.63
N ARG A 189 -19.66 -12.70 -5.42
CA ARG A 189 -19.66 -13.69 -6.50
C ARG A 189 -20.87 -13.55 -7.41
N GLU A 190 -22.08 -13.42 -6.87
CA GLU A 190 -23.29 -13.22 -7.66
C GLU A 190 -23.18 -11.96 -8.54
N ILE A 191 -22.75 -10.84 -7.96
CA ILE A 191 -22.58 -9.57 -8.66
C ILE A 191 -21.54 -9.71 -9.77
N LYS A 192 -20.32 -10.19 -9.45
CA LYS A 192 -19.23 -10.30 -10.42
C LYS A 192 -19.53 -11.30 -11.53
N PHE A 193 -20.21 -12.39 -11.23
CA PHE A 193 -20.65 -13.37 -12.22
C PHE A 193 -21.71 -12.80 -13.16
N SER A 194 -22.65 -11.99 -12.67
CA SER A 194 -23.63 -11.30 -13.51
C SER A 194 -22.99 -10.27 -14.45
N GLN A 195 -21.82 -9.73 -14.06
CA GLN A 195 -21.00 -8.81 -14.86
C GLN A 195 -20.06 -9.56 -15.85
N GLY A 196 -20.06 -10.90 -15.85
CA GLY A 196 -19.28 -11.71 -16.77
C GLY A 196 -17.93 -12.21 -16.21
N TYR A 197 -17.55 -11.86 -14.98
CA TYR A 197 -16.27 -12.28 -14.36
C TYR A 197 -16.41 -13.68 -13.71
N THR A 198 -16.62 -14.70 -14.51
CA THR A 198 -16.97 -16.06 -14.05
C THR A 198 -15.77 -17.01 -13.94
N ARG A 199 -14.59 -16.60 -14.40
CA ARG A 199 -13.35 -17.40 -14.43
C ARG A 199 -12.12 -16.53 -14.18
N PRO A 200 -10.96 -17.14 -13.87
CA PRO A 200 -9.72 -16.39 -13.69
C PRO A 200 -9.43 -15.44 -14.85
N GLY A 201 -8.99 -14.23 -14.53
CA GLY A 201 -8.75 -13.18 -15.50
C GLY A 201 -8.07 -11.95 -14.88
N PRO A 202 -7.97 -10.85 -15.64
CA PRO A 202 -7.25 -9.67 -15.22
C PRO A 202 -7.80 -9.00 -13.95
N ARG A 203 -9.10 -9.14 -13.66
CA ARG A 203 -9.76 -8.47 -12.54
C ARG A 203 -11.12 -9.07 -12.21
N ASP A 204 -11.64 -8.73 -11.06
CA ASP A 204 -13.03 -8.97 -10.63
C ASP A 204 -13.43 -10.47 -10.47
N TYR A 205 -12.51 -11.42 -10.68
CA TYR A 205 -12.78 -12.81 -10.38
C TYR A 205 -12.56 -13.08 -8.89
N VAL A 206 -13.62 -13.48 -8.21
CA VAL A 206 -13.65 -13.67 -6.75
C VAL A 206 -12.92 -14.94 -6.26
N GLY A 207 -12.43 -15.79 -7.16
CA GLY A 207 -11.87 -17.10 -6.80
C GLY A 207 -12.92 -18.20 -6.62
N ARG A 208 -12.52 -19.36 -6.14
CA ARG A 208 -13.38 -20.53 -5.92
C ARG A 208 -14.06 -20.54 -4.57
N ALA A 209 -13.44 -19.91 -3.57
CA ALA A 209 -13.90 -19.78 -2.21
C ALA A 209 -13.29 -18.51 -1.60
N PRO A 210 -13.84 -17.95 -0.50
CA PRO A 210 -13.16 -16.89 0.22
C PRO A 210 -11.88 -17.42 0.85
N LEU A 211 -10.87 -16.55 0.98
CA LEU A 211 -9.56 -16.86 1.56
C LEU A 211 -8.93 -18.14 0.96
N ASN A 212 -8.85 -18.19 -0.38
CA ASN A 212 -8.20 -19.30 -1.07
C ASN A 212 -6.94 -18.88 -1.84
N GLN A 213 -6.50 -17.63 -1.66
CA GLN A 213 -5.22 -17.13 -2.15
C GLN A 213 -4.29 -16.90 -0.96
N ARG A 214 -3.01 -17.28 -1.12
CA ARG A 214 -2.01 -17.24 -0.04
C ARG A 214 -1.85 -15.83 0.53
N GLU A 215 -1.85 -14.84 -0.33
CA GLU A 215 -1.70 -13.43 0.00
C GLU A 215 -2.83 -12.94 0.90
N SER A 216 -4.08 -13.23 0.52
CA SER A 216 -5.26 -12.84 1.30
C SER A 216 -5.41 -13.62 2.59
N ILE A 217 -5.05 -14.92 2.60
CA ILE A 217 -5.00 -15.75 3.82
C ILE A 217 -4.00 -15.14 4.80
N ALA A 218 -2.77 -14.90 4.35
CA ALA A 218 -1.70 -14.40 5.21
C ALA A 218 -2.02 -13.03 5.80
N LEU A 219 -2.58 -12.12 5.01
CA LEU A 219 -2.99 -10.81 5.53
C LEU A 219 -4.16 -10.93 6.53
N ALA A 220 -5.12 -11.83 6.28
CA ALA A 220 -6.23 -12.07 7.20
C ALA A 220 -5.74 -12.68 8.53
N ASP A 221 -4.85 -13.66 8.49
CA ASP A 221 -4.28 -14.31 9.66
C ASP A 221 -3.42 -13.31 10.45
N PHE A 222 -2.56 -12.56 9.79
CA PHE A 222 -1.77 -11.49 10.40
C PHE A 222 -2.65 -10.43 11.06
N THR A 223 -3.74 -10.00 10.40
CA THR A 223 -4.68 -9.05 10.99
C THR A 223 -5.34 -9.61 12.26
N GLN A 224 -5.66 -10.90 12.29
CA GLN A 224 -6.22 -11.55 13.46
C GLN A 224 -5.21 -11.66 14.60
N GLU A 225 -3.95 -11.96 14.29
CA GLU A 225 -2.86 -12.05 15.26
C GLU A 225 -2.54 -10.69 15.90
N ILE A 226 -2.44 -9.64 15.06
CA ILE A 226 -2.14 -8.28 15.53
C ILE A 226 -3.29 -7.68 16.32
N ASP A 227 -4.53 -8.01 15.96
CA ASP A 227 -5.76 -7.43 16.55
C ASP A 227 -5.77 -5.89 16.53
N PRO A 228 -5.63 -5.24 15.35
CA PRO A 228 -5.39 -3.82 15.25
C PRO A 228 -6.61 -2.98 15.62
N ALA A 229 -6.37 -1.77 16.12
CA ALA A 229 -7.41 -0.77 16.39
C ALA A 229 -8.00 -0.17 15.10
N LEU A 230 -7.26 -0.23 13.99
CA LEU A 230 -7.63 0.37 12.71
C LEU A 230 -6.86 -0.26 11.57
N VAL A 231 -7.49 -0.33 10.38
CA VAL A 231 -6.81 -0.66 9.13
C VAL A 231 -7.01 0.43 8.08
N LEU A 232 -5.95 0.72 7.30
CA LEU A 232 -5.99 1.48 6.06
C LEU A 232 -5.61 0.54 4.91
N ALA A 233 -6.47 0.42 3.90
CA ALA A 233 -6.19 -0.26 2.65
C ALA A 233 -6.03 0.80 1.55
N TYR A 234 -4.80 0.99 1.07
CA TYR A 234 -4.51 1.93 0.00
C TYR A 234 -4.75 1.31 -1.36
N HIS A 235 -5.56 2.00 -2.13
CA HIS A 235 -5.94 1.73 -3.51
C HIS A 235 -5.76 2.97 -4.38
N THR A 236 -6.01 2.87 -5.64
CA THR A 236 -6.20 3.95 -6.59
C THR A 236 -7.42 3.64 -7.44
N GLN A 237 -8.24 4.58 -7.82
CA GLN A 237 -8.08 6.02 -7.85
C GLN A 237 -9.45 6.72 -7.58
N GLY A 238 -9.43 8.05 -7.43
CA GLY A 238 -10.66 8.84 -7.34
C GLY A 238 -10.65 9.89 -6.24
N LYS A 239 -9.60 9.96 -5.40
CA LYS A 239 -9.51 10.85 -4.23
C LYS A 239 -10.71 10.68 -3.30
N VAL A 240 -11.02 9.43 -2.96
CA VAL A 240 -12.17 9.02 -2.14
C VAL A 240 -11.72 8.17 -0.97
N ILE A 241 -12.43 8.29 0.14
CA ILE A 241 -12.26 7.51 1.36
C ILE A 241 -13.55 6.73 1.62
N TYR A 242 -13.50 5.41 1.49
CA TYR A 242 -14.62 4.53 1.86
C TYR A 242 -14.44 4.06 3.29
N TRP A 243 -15.47 4.25 4.14
CA TRP A 243 -15.34 4.13 5.60
C TRP A 243 -16.30 3.14 6.26
N GLN A 244 -17.34 2.71 5.59
CA GLN A 244 -18.35 1.82 6.17
C GLN A 244 -18.49 0.50 5.40
N PHE A 245 -19.16 -0.46 6.00
CA PHE A 245 -19.60 -1.70 5.39
C PHE A 245 -20.99 -2.04 5.87
N GLN A 246 -21.98 -2.07 4.96
CA GLN A 246 -23.37 -2.38 5.25
C GLN A 246 -23.90 -1.58 6.47
N ASP A 247 -24.73 -2.19 7.30
CA ASP A 247 -25.31 -1.59 8.51
C ASP A 247 -24.43 -1.78 9.75
N TYR A 248 -23.13 -2.11 9.58
CA TYR A 248 -22.22 -2.29 10.70
C TYR A 248 -21.80 -0.93 11.29
N ALA A 249 -22.46 -0.55 12.40
CA ALA A 249 -22.10 0.64 13.12
C ALA A 249 -20.73 0.47 13.83
N VAL A 250 -19.82 1.39 13.54
CA VAL A 250 -18.51 1.45 14.17
C VAL A 250 -18.35 2.83 14.84
N PRO A 251 -18.37 2.89 16.18
CA PRO A 251 -18.25 4.16 16.89
C PRO A 251 -16.97 4.92 16.49
N GLY A 252 -17.10 6.22 16.23
CA GLY A 252 -15.99 7.09 15.89
C GLY A 252 -15.44 6.95 14.45
N ALA A 253 -15.82 5.92 13.69
CA ALA A 253 -15.30 5.72 12.34
C ALA A 253 -15.64 6.89 11.40
N ARG A 254 -16.87 7.39 11.45
CA ARG A 254 -17.26 8.54 10.62
C ARG A 254 -16.48 9.79 10.98
N ALA A 255 -16.37 10.14 12.25
CA ALA A 255 -15.65 11.33 12.69
C ALA A 255 -14.16 11.27 12.28
N LEU A 256 -13.51 10.10 12.39
CA LEU A 256 -12.15 9.91 11.95
C LEU A 256 -12.04 9.98 10.42
N GLY A 257 -13.02 9.45 9.68
CA GLY A 257 -13.09 9.58 8.23
C GLY A 257 -13.27 11.02 7.76
N GLU A 258 -14.10 11.82 8.45
CA GLU A 258 -14.29 13.27 8.20
C GLU A 258 -12.97 14.03 8.43
N GLU A 259 -12.21 13.66 9.46
CA GLU A 259 -10.87 14.24 9.68
C GLU A 259 -9.90 13.83 8.55
N PHE A 260 -9.90 12.58 8.11
CA PHE A 260 -9.10 12.16 6.96
C PHE A 260 -9.44 12.94 5.69
N ALA A 261 -10.75 13.13 5.43
CA ALA A 261 -11.22 13.94 4.29
C ALA A 261 -10.74 15.40 4.39
N ARG A 262 -10.83 16.00 5.59
CA ARG A 262 -10.34 17.36 5.83
C ARG A 262 -8.83 17.49 5.59
N LEU A 263 -8.04 16.50 6.02
CA LEU A 263 -6.58 16.51 5.90
C LEU A 263 -6.10 16.31 4.46
N SER A 264 -6.78 15.46 3.70
CA SER A 264 -6.36 15.06 2.34
C SER A 264 -7.05 15.87 1.24
N GLY A 265 -8.20 16.45 1.52
CA GLY A 265 -9.09 16.99 0.49
C GLY A 265 -9.85 15.91 -0.29
N TYR A 266 -9.80 14.65 0.16
CA TYR A 266 -10.55 13.54 -0.46
C TYR A 266 -12.00 13.52 0.01
N GLU A 267 -12.89 12.97 -0.81
CA GLU A 267 -14.30 12.80 -0.46
C GLU A 267 -14.46 11.62 0.52
N LEU A 268 -15.19 11.83 1.62
CA LEU A 268 -15.65 10.72 2.46
C LEU A 268 -16.96 10.19 1.89
N SER A 269 -16.99 8.94 1.44
CA SER A 269 -18.13 8.37 0.73
C SER A 269 -18.43 6.93 1.18
N ASP A 270 -19.66 6.50 0.90
CA ASP A 270 -20.04 5.10 1.05
C ASP A 270 -19.57 4.31 -0.17
N THR A 271 -19.12 3.07 0.06
CA THR A 271 -18.73 2.21 -1.05
C THR A 271 -19.93 1.91 -1.96
N PRO A 272 -19.82 2.05 -3.29
CA PRO A 272 -20.87 1.67 -4.20
C PRO A 272 -21.29 0.22 -3.97
N TYR A 273 -22.59 -0.06 -3.98
CA TYR A 273 -23.15 -1.38 -3.63
C TYR A 273 -22.48 -2.55 -4.37
N GLU A 274 -22.22 -2.39 -5.66
CA GLU A 274 -21.61 -3.43 -6.50
C GLU A 274 -20.14 -3.75 -6.15
N SER A 275 -19.50 -2.87 -5.36
CA SER A 275 -18.11 -2.98 -4.91
C SER A 275 -17.97 -3.12 -3.39
N SER A 276 -19.10 -3.21 -2.66
CA SER A 276 -19.09 -3.19 -1.19
C SER A 276 -19.17 -4.59 -0.56
N PHE A 277 -18.54 -5.58 -1.18
CA PHE A 277 -18.51 -6.95 -0.66
C PHE A 277 -17.14 -7.60 -0.88
N ALA A 278 -16.78 -8.47 0.05
CA ALA A 278 -15.59 -9.30 0.02
C ALA A 278 -14.24 -8.54 0.03
N GLY A 279 -14.24 -7.24 0.31
CA GLY A 279 -13.03 -6.44 0.48
C GLY A 279 -12.38 -6.64 1.84
N TYR A 280 -11.06 -6.34 1.94
CA TYR A 280 -10.31 -6.42 3.19
C TYR A 280 -10.88 -5.49 4.27
N LYS A 281 -11.13 -4.22 3.93
CA LYS A 281 -11.77 -3.26 4.83
C LYS A 281 -13.15 -3.76 5.29
N ASP A 282 -13.96 -4.32 4.37
CA ASP A 282 -15.30 -4.79 4.67
C ASP A 282 -15.29 -5.93 5.68
N TRP A 283 -14.40 -6.89 5.48
CA TRP A 283 -14.17 -7.98 6.41
C TRP A 283 -13.67 -7.50 7.75
N PHE A 284 -12.76 -6.55 7.79
CA PHE A 284 -12.25 -6.00 9.03
C PHE A 284 -13.38 -5.33 9.83
N ILE A 285 -14.17 -4.48 9.21
CA ILE A 285 -15.33 -3.83 9.86
C ILE A 285 -16.32 -4.89 10.37
N GLN A 286 -16.65 -5.88 9.54
CA GLN A 286 -17.59 -6.93 9.90
C GLN A 286 -17.11 -7.74 11.11
N LYS A 287 -15.85 -8.14 11.10
CA LYS A 287 -15.29 -9.06 12.10
C LYS A 287 -14.91 -8.37 13.41
N PHE A 288 -14.24 -7.23 13.32
CA PHE A 288 -13.65 -6.56 14.48
C PHE A 288 -14.51 -5.44 15.05
N ARG A 289 -15.48 -4.92 14.29
CA ARG A 289 -16.29 -3.75 14.68
C ARG A 289 -15.42 -2.53 15.04
N ARG A 290 -14.35 -2.35 14.28
CA ARG A 290 -13.38 -1.26 14.41
C ARG A 290 -13.25 -0.48 13.11
N PRO A 291 -12.72 0.77 13.14
CA PRO A 291 -12.57 1.60 11.97
C PRO A 291 -11.66 0.96 10.91
N GLY A 292 -12.18 0.80 9.71
CA GLY A 292 -11.44 0.35 8.53
C GLY A 292 -11.76 1.27 7.36
N TYR A 293 -10.71 1.62 6.57
CA TYR A 293 -10.87 2.53 5.45
C TYR A 293 -10.20 1.98 4.20
N THR A 294 -10.85 2.18 3.06
CA THR A 294 -10.21 2.11 1.75
C THR A 294 -9.93 3.53 1.29
N ILE A 295 -8.68 3.81 0.96
CA ILE A 295 -8.24 5.12 0.47
C ILE A 295 -7.94 4.98 -1.02
N GLU A 296 -8.74 5.60 -1.87
CA GLU A 296 -8.57 5.66 -3.33
C GLU A 296 -7.71 6.86 -3.70
N ALA A 297 -6.40 6.70 -3.67
CA ALA A 297 -5.45 7.79 -3.85
C ALA A 297 -5.26 8.18 -5.31
N GLY A 298 -5.03 9.48 -5.56
CA GLY A 298 -4.78 10.01 -6.90
C GLY A 298 -6.01 10.02 -7.80
N SER A 299 -5.82 10.33 -9.08
CA SER A 299 -6.93 10.45 -10.04
C SER A 299 -6.51 10.09 -11.46
N GLY A 300 -7.44 9.66 -12.30
CA GLY A 300 -7.22 9.34 -13.71
C GLY A 300 -7.46 7.86 -14.00
N GLN A 301 -6.57 7.20 -14.73
CA GLN A 301 -6.69 5.80 -15.14
C GLN A 301 -5.49 4.99 -14.61
N ASN A 302 -5.77 3.84 -14.00
CA ASN A 302 -4.73 2.92 -13.53
C ASN A 302 -4.02 2.18 -14.70
N PRO A 303 -2.70 1.94 -14.58
CA PRO A 303 -1.83 2.39 -13.51
C PRO A 303 -1.60 3.90 -13.55
N LEU A 304 -1.67 4.56 -12.39
CA LEU A 304 -1.41 5.99 -12.31
C LEU A 304 0.05 6.29 -12.67
N PRO A 305 0.33 7.37 -13.42
CA PRO A 305 1.70 7.78 -13.71
C PRO A 305 2.42 8.20 -12.43
N ILE A 306 3.72 7.83 -12.35
CA ILE A 306 4.54 8.07 -11.14
C ILE A 306 4.67 9.56 -10.80
N GLU A 307 4.50 10.43 -11.77
CA GLU A 307 4.51 11.88 -11.60
C GLU A 307 3.42 12.40 -10.67
N GLN A 308 2.37 11.61 -10.42
CA GLN A 308 1.34 11.93 -9.39
C GLN A 308 1.83 11.66 -7.96
N PHE A 309 2.92 10.92 -7.77
CA PHE A 309 3.38 10.51 -6.46
C PHE A 309 3.55 11.68 -5.47
N PRO A 310 4.19 12.80 -5.83
CA PRO A 310 4.36 13.92 -4.89
C PRO A 310 3.03 14.50 -4.37
N GLU A 311 2.02 14.55 -5.20
CA GLU A 311 0.67 14.99 -4.80
C GLU A 311 0.00 13.93 -3.92
N ILE A 312 0.00 12.68 -4.35
CA ILE A 312 -0.55 11.55 -3.58
C ILE A 312 0.07 11.49 -2.19
N TYR A 313 1.40 11.59 -2.08
CA TYR A 313 2.08 11.54 -0.79
C TYR A 313 1.69 12.70 0.12
N ARG A 314 1.71 13.93 -0.41
CA ARG A 314 1.32 15.13 0.35
C ARG A 314 -0.11 15.03 0.87
N ASP A 315 -1.05 14.59 0.03
CA ASP A 315 -2.47 14.49 0.38
C ASP A 315 -2.69 13.43 1.49
N ASN A 316 -1.88 12.37 1.53
CA ASN A 316 -2.07 11.22 2.42
C ASN A 316 -1.22 11.23 3.69
N LEU A 317 -0.18 12.07 3.78
CA LEU A 317 0.69 12.10 4.96
C LEU A 317 -0.07 12.39 6.26
N GLY A 318 -1.03 13.32 6.22
CA GLY A 318 -1.90 13.63 7.35
C GLY A 318 -2.79 12.46 7.77
N ILE A 319 -3.32 11.71 6.80
CA ILE A 319 -4.11 10.48 7.07
C ILE A 319 -3.24 9.46 7.81
N LEU A 320 -2.04 9.16 7.31
CA LEU A 320 -1.14 8.14 7.87
C LEU A 320 -0.74 8.47 9.31
N VAL A 321 -0.41 9.73 9.61
CA VAL A 321 -0.07 10.16 10.97
C VAL A 321 -1.29 10.12 11.89
N THR A 322 -2.44 10.63 11.45
CA THR A 322 -3.66 10.66 12.27
C THR A 322 -4.22 9.26 12.51
N ALA A 323 -4.14 8.35 11.55
CA ALA A 323 -4.57 6.96 11.74
C ALA A 323 -3.74 6.25 12.82
N ALA A 324 -2.42 6.53 12.90
CA ALA A 324 -1.57 6.00 13.95
C ALA A 324 -1.95 6.52 15.33
N LEU A 325 -2.25 7.81 15.46
CA LEU A 325 -2.53 8.46 16.75
C LEU A 325 -3.99 8.32 17.21
N GLY A 326 -4.93 8.25 16.28
CA GLY A 326 -6.35 8.46 16.54
C GLY A 326 -6.71 9.95 16.60
N LEU A 327 -8.01 10.23 16.82
CA LEU A 327 -8.44 11.59 17.10
C LEU A 327 -7.97 12.01 18.50
N PRO A 328 -7.57 13.28 18.72
CA PRO A 328 -7.34 13.78 20.05
C PRO A 328 -8.65 13.72 20.86
N HIS A 329 -8.53 13.29 22.10
CA HIS A 329 -9.64 13.22 23.05
C HIS A 329 -10.09 14.61 23.50
#